data_af934585a25017259c569b9ee52f50ae
#
_entry.id   af934585a25017259c569b9ee52f50ae
#
_cell.length_a   1.000
_cell.length_b   1.000
_cell.length_c   1.000
_cell.angle_alpha   90.00
_cell.angle_beta   90.00
_cell.angle_gamma   90.00
#
_symmetry.space_group_name_H-M   'P 1'
#
loop_
_entity.id
_entity.type
_entity.pdbx_description
1 polymer ?
#
loop_
_entity_poly.entity_id
_entity_poly.type
_entity_poly.pdbx_seq_one_letter_code
_entity_poly.pdbx_strand_id
1 'polypeptide(L)'
;MSKTLIVLNLSMLLSVLGVASPVIAHSGHTVWGAWRFDWEVKDNAGIAIRNVYYNNELVIYKASLPVKRVQYNNNACGPYADQIIWGNLVNISNCGNKKVCQKSFTASDGRNWLEVGIYARIGAYHIYQAWYLSHDGWIHPRVWSKGLHCNVDHNHHPYWRMDFDINGAASDQIFVRNDGAPNEGWGPGWHKYTNELNDVKNSATNRVWFVRDNPTGHGVWVIPGPDGTTDSFSTKDEGGRRYRGSEDEPWPFGAWGHLGYNNGEDVQEKDVVFWYVAHLHHEAAEGSDQWHWVGPYVLVHR
;
A
#
# COMPACT_ATOMS: atom_id res chain seq x y z
N MET A 1 50.74 -29.77 58.73
CA MET A 1 50.33 -30.20 57.39
C MET A 1 48.81 -29.99 57.30
N SER A 2 48.36 -28.87 56.76
CA SER A 2 46.94 -28.54 56.60
C SER A 2 46.57 -28.72 55.13
N LYS A 3 45.58 -29.60 54.85
CA LYS A 3 45.08 -29.86 53.52
C LYS A 3 43.87 -28.94 53.28
N THR A 4 44.01 -27.94 52.41
CA THR A 4 42.92 -27.08 51.97
C THR A 4 42.13 -27.76 50.87
N LEU A 5 40.84 -27.94 51.13
CA LEU A 5 39.87 -28.52 50.19
C LEU A 5 39.33 -27.39 49.32
N ILE A 6 39.59 -27.45 48.01
CA ILE A 6 39.01 -26.53 47.03
C ILE A 6 37.69 -27.13 46.54
N VAL A 7 36.57 -26.48 46.86
CA VAL A 7 35.25 -26.81 46.31
C VAL A 7 35.02 -26.01 45.05
N LEU A 8 35.03 -26.67 43.91
CA LEU A 8 34.62 -26.07 42.63
C LEU A 8 33.08 -26.06 42.54
N ASN A 9 32.52 -24.85 42.61
CA ASN A 9 31.11 -24.65 42.27
C ASN A 9 30.97 -24.55 40.74
N LEU A 10 30.38 -25.59 40.13
CA LEU A 10 30.01 -25.67 38.74
C LEU A 10 28.61 -25.06 38.58
N SER A 11 28.54 -23.75 38.24
CA SER A 11 27.29 -23.10 37.89
C SER A 11 26.87 -23.48 36.47
N MET A 12 25.86 -24.33 36.38
CA MET A 12 25.25 -24.75 35.10
C MET A 12 24.37 -23.57 34.60
N LEU A 13 24.84 -22.79 33.62
CA LEU A 13 24.02 -21.85 32.89
C LEU A 13 23.06 -22.65 31.97
N LEU A 14 21.80 -22.74 32.36
CA LEU A 14 20.72 -23.16 31.47
C LEU A 14 20.43 -22.02 30.48
N SER A 15 20.98 -22.11 29.29
CA SER A 15 20.54 -21.25 28.17
C SER A 15 19.16 -21.74 27.71
N VAL A 16 18.12 -21.00 28.09
CA VAL A 16 16.77 -21.18 27.50
C VAL A 16 16.85 -20.68 26.06
N LEU A 17 17.04 -21.61 25.13
CA LEU A 17 16.80 -21.37 23.71
C LEU A 17 15.30 -21.12 23.55
N GLY A 18 14.90 -19.88 23.49
CA GLY A 18 13.56 -19.48 23.07
C GLY A 18 13.35 -19.98 21.66
N VAL A 19 12.56 -21.04 21.50
CA VAL A 19 12.07 -21.48 20.20
C VAL A 19 11.09 -20.41 19.73
N ALA A 20 11.53 -19.52 18.83
CA ALA A 20 10.66 -18.63 18.14
C ALA A 20 9.60 -19.50 17.42
N SER A 21 8.35 -19.40 17.83
CA SER A 21 7.25 -20.05 17.11
C SER A 21 7.31 -19.59 15.65
N PRO A 22 7.22 -20.50 14.67
CA PRO A 22 7.21 -20.11 13.29
C PRO A 22 6.00 -19.19 13.08
N VAL A 23 6.24 -17.95 12.64
CA VAL A 23 5.19 -17.07 12.18
C VAL A 23 4.57 -17.77 10.98
N ILE A 24 3.36 -18.30 11.12
CA ILE A 24 2.63 -18.90 10.01
C ILE A 24 2.33 -17.77 9.05
N ALA A 25 3.13 -17.64 8.01
CA ALA A 25 2.89 -16.69 6.95
C ALA A 25 1.61 -17.11 6.22
N HIS A 26 0.57 -16.31 6.32
CA HIS A 26 -0.67 -16.50 5.57
C HIS A 26 -0.45 -15.94 4.17
N SER A 27 -0.02 -16.79 3.25
CA SER A 27 0.39 -16.43 1.89
C SER A 27 -0.12 -17.44 0.87
N GLY A 28 -0.10 -17.04 -0.39
CA GLY A 28 -0.43 -17.91 -1.51
C GLY A 28 0.18 -17.43 -2.81
N HIS A 29 0.10 -18.30 -3.82
CA HIS A 29 0.50 -18.03 -5.19
C HIS A 29 -0.72 -18.02 -6.10
N THR A 30 -0.75 -17.13 -7.08
CA THR A 30 -1.86 -16.99 -8.03
C THR A 30 -1.34 -16.91 -9.44
N VAL A 31 -1.96 -17.69 -10.32
CA VAL A 31 -1.84 -17.59 -11.79
C VAL A 31 -3.24 -17.38 -12.35
N TRP A 32 -3.44 -16.26 -13.05
CA TRP A 32 -4.73 -15.95 -13.67
C TRP A 32 -4.55 -15.17 -14.96
N GLY A 33 -4.88 -15.80 -16.09
CA GLY A 33 -4.63 -15.22 -17.42
C GLY A 33 -3.16 -14.86 -17.62
N ALA A 34 -2.90 -13.60 -17.93
CA ALA A 34 -1.54 -13.05 -18.07
C ALA A 34 -0.84 -12.72 -16.75
N TRP A 35 -1.56 -12.79 -15.64
CA TRP A 35 -1.04 -12.46 -14.32
C TRP A 35 -0.47 -13.67 -13.60
N ARG A 36 0.63 -13.43 -12.89
CA ARG A 36 1.24 -14.35 -11.93
C ARG A 36 1.81 -13.53 -10.78
N PHE A 37 1.46 -13.85 -9.54
CA PHE A 37 1.94 -13.13 -8.36
C PHE A 37 1.80 -13.97 -7.10
N ASP A 38 2.54 -13.58 -6.07
CA ASP A 38 2.38 -14.05 -4.70
C ASP A 38 1.57 -13.02 -3.92
N TRP A 39 0.80 -13.48 -2.93
CA TRP A 39 0.17 -12.62 -1.96
C TRP A 39 0.47 -13.10 -0.54
N GLU A 40 0.53 -12.15 0.38
CA GLU A 40 0.72 -12.43 1.81
C GLU A 40 -0.14 -11.49 2.65
N VAL A 41 -0.69 -11.98 3.76
CA VAL A 41 -1.28 -11.14 4.79
C VAL A 41 -0.22 -10.88 5.83
N LYS A 42 0.17 -9.62 5.96
CA LYS A 42 1.20 -9.17 6.88
C LYS A 42 0.60 -8.17 7.86
N ASP A 43 0.87 -8.36 9.14
CA ASP A 43 0.41 -7.44 10.17
C ASP A 43 0.86 -6.01 9.84
N ASN A 44 -0.07 -5.07 9.99
CA ASN A 44 0.04 -3.65 9.64
C ASN A 44 0.09 -3.30 8.14
N ALA A 45 0.38 -4.24 7.25
CA ALA A 45 0.39 -4.02 5.80
C ALA A 45 -0.85 -4.55 5.09
N GLY A 46 -1.73 -5.25 5.84
CA GLY A 46 -2.90 -5.90 5.28
C GLY A 46 -2.53 -7.01 4.29
N ILE A 47 -3.26 -7.11 3.16
CA ILE A 47 -2.88 -8.02 2.09
C ILE A 47 -1.93 -7.32 1.13
N ALA A 48 -0.69 -7.81 1.08
CA ALA A 48 0.33 -7.39 0.13
C ALA A 48 0.36 -8.34 -1.07
N ILE A 49 0.73 -7.82 -2.24
CA ILE A 49 1.08 -8.61 -3.42
C ILE A 49 2.56 -8.38 -3.74
N ARG A 50 3.21 -9.41 -4.26
CA ARG A 50 4.63 -9.34 -4.62
C ARG A 50 4.96 -10.24 -5.81
N ASN A 51 6.13 -10.02 -6.41
CA ASN A 51 6.55 -10.75 -7.60
C ASN A 51 5.43 -10.75 -8.65
N VAL A 52 4.85 -9.55 -8.90
CA VAL A 52 3.72 -9.41 -9.81
C VAL A 52 4.22 -9.35 -11.24
N TYR A 53 3.88 -10.35 -12.01
CA TYR A 53 4.20 -10.43 -13.43
C TYR A 53 2.93 -10.27 -14.26
N TYR A 54 3.05 -9.53 -15.33
CA TYR A 54 2.04 -9.45 -16.39
C TYR A 54 2.66 -9.87 -17.74
N ASN A 55 2.10 -10.88 -18.39
CA ASN A 55 2.69 -11.50 -19.61
C ASN A 55 4.17 -11.89 -19.45
N ASN A 56 4.55 -12.47 -18.30
CA ASN A 56 5.91 -12.88 -17.92
C ASN A 56 6.92 -11.76 -17.67
N GLU A 57 6.51 -10.50 -17.67
CA GLU A 57 7.35 -9.38 -17.31
C GLU A 57 7.07 -8.96 -15.87
N LEU A 58 8.12 -8.75 -15.07
CA LEU A 58 7.97 -8.23 -13.72
C LEU A 58 7.48 -6.78 -13.80
N VAL A 59 6.46 -6.45 -13.02
CA VAL A 59 5.84 -5.12 -12.98
C VAL A 59 5.95 -4.52 -11.58
N ILE A 60 5.71 -5.34 -10.55
CA ILE A 60 5.75 -4.91 -9.15
C ILE A 60 6.55 -5.96 -8.37
N TYR A 61 7.61 -5.52 -7.69
CA TYR A 61 8.28 -6.37 -6.72
C TYR A 61 7.41 -6.58 -5.49
N LYS A 62 6.86 -5.50 -4.92
CA LYS A 62 5.97 -5.57 -3.77
C LYS A 62 5.05 -4.36 -3.68
N ALA A 63 3.76 -4.60 -3.46
CA ALA A 63 2.80 -3.55 -3.16
C ALA A 63 1.97 -3.90 -1.92
N SER A 64 1.73 -2.91 -1.06
CA SER A 64 1.06 -3.08 0.23
C SER A 64 0.35 -1.81 0.67
N LEU A 65 -0.38 -1.91 1.79
CA LEU A 65 -1.07 -0.79 2.43
C LEU A 65 -0.58 -0.64 3.88
N PRO A 66 0.67 -0.20 4.11
CA PRO A 66 1.29 -0.23 5.43
C PRO A 66 0.72 0.80 6.41
N VAL A 67 0.08 1.86 5.92
CA VAL A 67 -0.44 2.93 6.76
C VAL A 67 -1.88 3.24 6.41
N LYS A 68 -2.73 3.34 7.42
CA LYS A 68 -4.11 3.85 7.34
C LYS A 68 -4.32 4.79 8.53
N ARG A 69 -4.52 6.05 8.24
CA ARG A 69 -4.69 7.10 9.24
C ARG A 69 -6.11 7.62 9.21
N VAL A 70 -6.64 8.00 10.36
CA VAL A 70 -7.99 8.60 10.46
C VAL A 70 -7.88 9.93 11.16
N GLN A 71 -8.38 10.98 10.52
CA GLN A 71 -8.45 12.34 11.05
C GLN A 71 -9.91 12.77 11.16
N TYR A 72 -10.28 13.26 12.33
CA TYR A 72 -11.61 13.81 12.63
C TYR A 72 -11.59 15.33 12.61
N ASN A 73 -12.66 15.95 12.14
CA ASN A 73 -12.73 17.40 11.92
C ASN A 73 -12.49 18.23 13.18
N ASN A 74 -12.77 17.71 14.36
CA ASN A 74 -12.70 18.50 15.59
C ASN A 74 -11.64 18.01 16.60
N ASN A 75 -10.79 17.07 16.25
CA ASN A 75 -9.78 16.49 17.14
C ASN A 75 -10.28 15.98 18.52
N ALA A 76 -11.60 15.98 18.75
CA ALA A 76 -12.18 15.40 19.96
C ALA A 76 -12.04 13.87 19.98
N CYS A 77 -11.74 13.31 18.83
CA CYS A 77 -11.58 11.91 18.57
C CYS A 77 -10.35 11.73 17.66
N GLY A 78 -9.46 10.82 17.99
CA GLY A 78 -8.26 10.60 17.20
C GLY A 78 -7.20 11.70 17.35
N PRO A 79 -6.33 11.85 16.35
CA PRO A 79 -6.20 11.01 15.17
C PRO A 79 -5.78 9.58 15.51
N TYR A 80 -6.19 8.62 14.67
CA TYR A 80 -5.84 7.21 14.84
C TYR A 80 -5.04 6.67 13.66
N ALA A 81 -4.34 5.58 13.92
CA ALA A 81 -3.70 4.79 12.88
C ALA A 81 -4.28 3.37 12.95
N ASP A 82 -5.05 3.01 11.95
CA ASP A 82 -5.68 1.71 11.87
C ASP A 82 -4.66 0.66 11.41
N GLN A 83 -4.68 -0.49 12.07
CA GLN A 83 -3.80 -1.60 11.74
C GLN A 83 -4.63 -2.81 11.34
N ILE A 84 -4.44 -3.29 10.12
CA ILE A 84 -4.96 -4.59 9.71
C ILE A 84 -3.96 -5.64 10.16
N ILE A 85 -4.37 -6.48 11.10
CA ILE A 85 -3.60 -7.62 11.61
C ILE A 85 -4.40 -8.90 11.42
N TRP A 86 -3.74 -10.03 11.38
CA TRP A 86 -4.42 -11.32 11.20
C TRP A 86 -5.54 -11.55 12.23
N GLY A 87 -5.33 -11.08 13.45
CA GLY A 87 -6.28 -11.24 14.56
C GLY A 87 -7.61 -10.52 14.39
N ASN A 88 -7.66 -9.42 13.61
CA ASN A 88 -8.89 -8.66 13.36
C ASN A 88 -9.57 -8.99 12.02
N LEU A 89 -9.03 -9.96 11.26
CA LEU A 89 -9.67 -10.42 10.04
C LEU A 89 -10.89 -11.27 10.31
N VAL A 90 -11.94 -11.01 9.54
CA VAL A 90 -13.21 -11.72 9.56
C VAL A 90 -13.32 -12.64 8.35
N ASN A 91 -13.91 -13.80 8.53
CA ASN A 91 -14.20 -14.72 7.44
C ASN A 91 -15.22 -14.12 6.46
N ILE A 92 -14.95 -14.24 5.17
CA ILE A 92 -15.77 -13.70 4.09
C ILE A 92 -16.69 -14.80 3.56
N SER A 93 -18.00 -14.68 3.83
CA SER A 93 -18.98 -15.73 3.56
C SER A 93 -19.08 -16.09 2.07
N ASN A 94 -19.07 -15.10 1.17
CA ASN A 94 -19.12 -15.31 -0.27
C ASN A 94 -17.80 -15.77 -0.91
N CYS A 95 -16.79 -16.02 -0.07
CA CYS A 95 -15.49 -16.58 -0.46
C CYS A 95 -15.20 -17.90 0.26
N GLY A 96 -16.21 -18.73 0.47
CA GLY A 96 -16.06 -20.01 1.13
C GLY A 96 -15.75 -19.91 2.63
N ASN A 97 -16.16 -18.82 3.27
CA ASN A 97 -15.92 -18.55 4.69
C ASN A 97 -14.44 -18.52 5.07
N LYS A 98 -13.59 -17.93 4.20
CA LYS A 98 -12.16 -17.76 4.39
C LYS A 98 -11.82 -16.31 4.76
N LYS A 99 -10.69 -16.10 5.42
CA LYS A 99 -10.17 -14.75 5.74
C LYS A 99 -9.62 -14.03 4.51
N VAL A 100 -9.06 -14.77 3.56
CA VAL A 100 -8.60 -14.24 2.27
C VAL A 100 -9.58 -14.67 1.19
N CYS A 101 -10.15 -13.70 0.49
CA CYS A 101 -11.01 -13.91 -0.66
C CYS A 101 -10.17 -13.87 -1.93
N GLN A 102 -10.33 -14.89 -2.76
CA GLN A 102 -9.81 -14.90 -4.11
C GLN A 102 -10.91 -15.41 -5.03
N LYS A 103 -11.37 -14.54 -5.93
CA LYS A 103 -12.44 -14.89 -6.89
C LYS A 103 -12.31 -14.09 -8.17
N SER A 104 -12.78 -14.65 -9.27
CA SER A 104 -12.92 -13.94 -10.55
C SER A 104 -14.37 -13.59 -10.81
N PHE A 105 -14.58 -12.49 -11.53
CA PHE A 105 -15.90 -12.05 -11.97
C PHE A 105 -15.79 -11.24 -13.25
N THR A 106 -16.91 -11.07 -13.95
CA THR A 106 -17.03 -10.18 -15.11
C THR A 106 -17.79 -8.92 -14.66
N ALA A 107 -17.19 -7.76 -14.87
CA ALA A 107 -17.82 -6.48 -14.56
C ALA A 107 -18.86 -6.10 -15.63
N SER A 108 -19.65 -5.07 -15.34
CA SER A 108 -20.70 -4.60 -16.26
C SER A 108 -20.19 -4.05 -17.60
N ASP A 109 -18.92 -3.65 -17.64
CA ASP A 109 -18.23 -3.23 -18.88
C ASP A 109 -17.67 -4.39 -19.70
N GLY A 110 -17.91 -5.63 -19.27
CA GLY A 110 -17.45 -6.85 -19.92
C GLY A 110 -16.02 -7.27 -19.58
N ARG A 111 -15.30 -6.52 -18.77
CA ARG A 111 -13.96 -6.90 -18.33
C ARG A 111 -14.01 -8.02 -17.30
N ASN A 112 -13.08 -8.96 -17.48
CA ASN A 112 -12.85 -10.00 -16.48
C ASN A 112 -11.85 -9.50 -15.45
N TRP A 113 -12.19 -9.67 -14.18
CA TRP A 113 -11.41 -9.27 -13.02
C TRP A 113 -11.11 -10.45 -12.11
N LEU A 114 -9.93 -10.42 -11.53
CA LEU A 114 -9.57 -11.20 -10.35
C LEU A 114 -9.55 -10.29 -9.15
N GLU A 115 -10.20 -10.70 -8.08
CA GLU A 115 -10.16 -10.04 -6.77
C GLU A 115 -9.34 -10.89 -5.81
N VAL A 116 -8.40 -10.25 -5.08
CA VAL A 116 -7.72 -10.83 -3.93
C VAL A 116 -7.84 -9.86 -2.77
N GLY A 117 -8.59 -10.23 -1.72
CA GLY A 117 -8.96 -9.28 -0.67
C GLY A 117 -9.12 -9.89 0.71
N ILE A 118 -9.16 -9.02 1.69
CA ILE A 118 -9.36 -9.34 3.12
C ILE A 118 -10.37 -8.38 3.73
N TYR A 119 -11.08 -8.85 4.74
CA TYR A 119 -12.05 -8.08 5.49
C TYR A 119 -11.66 -8.02 6.97
N ALA A 120 -11.51 -6.82 7.51
CA ALA A 120 -11.12 -6.57 8.89
C ALA A 120 -12.18 -5.78 9.66
N ARG A 121 -12.25 -6.00 10.97
CA ARG A 121 -12.96 -5.14 11.91
C ARG A 121 -11.95 -4.46 12.82
N ILE A 122 -11.93 -3.12 12.79
CA ILE A 122 -11.02 -2.29 13.57
C ILE A 122 -11.87 -1.31 14.39
N GLY A 123 -12.09 -1.62 15.67
CA GLY A 123 -13.03 -0.86 16.49
C GLY A 123 -14.45 -0.89 15.90
N ALA A 124 -15.00 0.29 15.63
CA ALA A 124 -16.29 0.46 14.99
C ALA A 124 -16.25 0.30 13.45
N TYR A 125 -15.06 0.26 12.86
CA TYR A 125 -14.92 0.23 11.41
C TYR A 125 -14.92 -1.18 10.83
N HIS A 126 -15.53 -1.30 9.67
CA HIS A 126 -15.48 -2.43 8.78
C HIS A 126 -14.64 -2.04 7.57
N ILE A 127 -13.53 -2.69 7.37
CA ILE A 127 -12.58 -2.35 6.31
C ILE A 127 -12.43 -3.55 5.38
N TYR A 128 -12.60 -3.32 4.08
CA TYR A 128 -12.30 -4.29 3.05
C TYR A 128 -11.14 -3.76 2.19
N GLN A 129 -10.00 -4.46 2.22
CA GLN A 129 -8.85 -4.15 1.38
C GLN A 129 -8.73 -5.22 0.31
N ALA A 130 -8.61 -4.80 -0.95
CA ALA A 130 -8.48 -5.71 -2.06
C ALA A 130 -7.60 -5.17 -3.19
N TRP A 131 -7.04 -6.12 -3.93
CA TRP A 131 -6.38 -5.92 -5.22
C TRP A 131 -7.30 -6.50 -6.27
N TYR A 132 -7.68 -5.68 -7.25
CA TYR A 132 -8.43 -6.10 -8.43
C TYR A 132 -7.50 -6.05 -9.63
N LEU A 133 -7.34 -7.18 -10.31
CA LEU A 133 -6.50 -7.28 -11.51
C LEU A 133 -7.39 -7.64 -12.69
N SER A 134 -7.30 -6.89 -13.80
CA SER A 134 -8.06 -7.20 -15.01
C SER A 134 -7.21 -7.96 -16.04
N HIS A 135 -7.88 -8.66 -16.95
CA HIS A 135 -7.20 -9.41 -18.00
C HIS A 135 -6.42 -8.51 -18.99
N ASP A 136 -6.75 -7.22 -19.07
CA ASP A 136 -6.16 -6.22 -19.96
C ASP A 136 -5.15 -5.29 -19.28
N GLY A 137 -4.62 -5.68 -18.10
CA GLY A 137 -3.48 -5.01 -17.47
C GLY A 137 -3.80 -3.97 -16.42
N TRP A 138 -5.07 -3.80 -16.02
CA TRP A 138 -5.40 -2.92 -14.90
C TRP A 138 -5.15 -3.59 -13.55
N ILE A 139 -4.66 -2.81 -12.61
CA ILE A 139 -4.61 -3.13 -11.17
C ILE A 139 -5.34 -2.01 -10.45
N HIS A 140 -6.36 -2.37 -9.67
CA HIS A 140 -7.10 -1.43 -8.83
C HIS A 140 -6.93 -1.81 -7.35
N PRO A 141 -5.95 -1.23 -6.65
CA PRO A 141 -5.91 -1.32 -5.19
C PRO A 141 -7.08 -0.54 -4.61
N ARG A 142 -7.81 -1.15 -3.67
CA ARG A 142 -9.00 -0.55 -3.07
C ARG A 142 -9.01 -0.75 -1.57
N VAL A 143 -9.43 0.29 -0.87
CA VAL A 143 -9.91 0.23 0.50
C VAL A 143 -11.36 0.67 0.52
N TRP A 144 -12.20 -0.20 1.05
CA TRP A 144 -13.58 0.11 1.39
C TRP A 144 -13.67 0.27 2.89
N SER A 145 -14.38 1.29 3.36
CA SER A 145 -14.61 1.51 4.78
C SER A 145 -16.06 1.87 5.04
N LYS A 146 -16.60 1.37 6.14
CA LYS A 146 -17.84 1.85 6.77
C LYS A 146 -17.70 1.79 8.28
N GLY A 147 -18.50 2.56 9.00
CA GLY A 147 -18.51 2.62 10.45
C GLY A 147 -18.31 4.05 10.93
N LEU A 148 -18.73 4.31 12.16
CA LEU A 148 -18.52 5.58 12.86
C LEU A 148 -17.98 5.28 14.26
N HIS A 149 -16.79 5.76 14.58
CA HIS A 149 -16.29 5.71 15.95
C HIS A 149 -16.77 6.93 16.77
N CYS A 150 -16.70 8.09 16.16
CA CYS A 150 -17.23 9.34 16.69
C CYS A 150 -18.24 9.89 15.70
N ASN A 151 -19.31 10.53 16.19
CA ASN A 151 -20.34 11.12 15.35
C ASN A 151 -19.87 12.47 14.77
N VAL A 152 -18.78 12.44 14.02
CA VAL A 152 -18.09 13.60 13.42
C VAL A 152 -17.54 13.19 12.06
N ASP A 153 -17.61 14.12 11.12
CA ASP A 153 -16.99 13.95 9.79
C ASP A 153 -15.50 13.67 9.92
N HIS A 154 -15.01 12.75 9.12
CA HIS A 154 -13.63 12.32 9.17
C HIS A 154 -13.11 11.85 7.83
N ASN A 155 -11.80 11.83 7.71
CA ASN A 155 -11.09 11.30 6.55
C ASN A 155 -10.24 10.11 6.95
N HIS A 156 -10.35 9.01 6.20
CA HIS A 156 -9.38 7.94 6.22
C HIS A 156 -8.32 8.21 5.15
N HIS A 157 -7.07 8.03 5.51
CA HIS A 157 -5.93 8.22 4.63
C HIS A 157 -5.19 6.89 4.47
N PRO A 158 -5.58 6.02 3.51
CA PRO A 158 -4.79 4.85 3.15
C PRO A 158 -3.59 5.25 2.29
N TYR A 159 -2.42 4.76 2.68
CA TYR A 159 -1.14 5.01 2.02
C TYR A 159 -0.67 3.73 1.36
N TRP A 160 -0.80 3.69 0.05
CA TRP A 160 -0.34 2.59 -0.78
C TRP A 160 1.15 2.74 -1.06
N ARG A 161 1.92 1.71 -0.76
CA ARG A 161 3.31 1.57 -1.16
C ARG A 161 3.40 0.62 -2.34
N MET A 162 3.99 1.06 -3.41
CA MET A 162 4.17 0.28 -4.64
C MET A 162 5.64 0.35 -5.06
N ASP A 163 6.31 -0.77 -4.99
CA ASP A 163 7.68 -0.98 -5.40
C ASP A 163 7.64 -1.54 -6.81
N PHE A 164 7.79 -0.67 -7.77
CA PHE A 164 7.71 -1.00 -9.18
C PHE A 164 9.09 -1.41 -9.69
N ASP A 165 9.23 -2.67 -10.07
CA ASP A 165 10.42 -3.24 -10.68
C ASP A 165 10.10 -3.63 -12.13
N ILE A 166 10.01 -2.66 -13.02
CA ILE A 166 9.64 -2.93 -14.41
C ILE A 166 10.81 -3.59 -15.13
N ASN A 167 10.71 -4.88 -15.45
CA ASN A 167 11.83 -5.71 -15.95
C ASN A 167 13.02 -5.87 -14.99
N GLY A 168 12.92 -5.38 -13.77
CA GLY A 168 13.96 -5.40 -12.73
C GLY A 168 14.20 -4.04 -12.11
N ALA A 169 14.85 -4.01 -10.95
CA ALA A 169 14.95 -2.87 -10.05
C ALA A 169 15.86 -1.70 -10.53
N ALA A 170 16.64 -1.85 -11.57
CA ALA A 170 17.82 -1.00 -11.76
C ALA A 170 17.65 0.19 -12.72
N SER A 171 16.54 0.31 -13.41
CA SER A 171 16.41 1.24 -14.55
C SER A 171 15.14 2.06 -14.54
N ASP A 172 14.45 2.09 -13.43
CA ASP A 172 13.15 2.75 -13.32
C ASP A 172 13.28 4.28 -13.24
N GLN A 173 12.31 4.95 -13.81
CA GLN A 173 12.18 6.41 -13.83
C GLN A 173 10.75 6.79 -13.49
N ILE A 174 10.58 7.82 -12.68
CA ILE A 174 9.26 8.38 -12.36
C ILE A 174 9.04 9.64 -13.19
N PHE A 175 7.88 9.70 -13.83
CA PHE A 175 7.40 10.86 -14.58
C PHE A 175 6.08 11.33 -14.02
N VAL A 176 5.84 12.63 -14.08
CA VAL A 176 4.53 13.25 -13.92
C VAL A 176 4.09 13.84 -15.24
N ARG A 177 2.83 13.67 -15.61
CA ARG A 177 2.18 14.38 -16.71
C ARG A 177 1.15 15.33 -16.15
N ASN A 178 1.16 16.55 -16.69
CA ASN A 178 0.27 17.62 -16.32
C ASN A 178 -0.27 18.30 -17.57
N ASP A 179 -1.59 18.44 -17.70
CA ASP A 179 -2.22 19.01 -18.91
C ASP A 179 -2.44 20.53 -18.79
N GLY A 180 -2.18 21.13 -17.64
CA GLY A 180 -2.66 22.47 -17.36
C GLY A 180 -1.68 23.44 -16.73
N ALA A 181 -2.25 24.40 -16.07
CA ALA A 181 -1.75 25.72 -15.76
C ALA A 181 -0.43 25.78 -14.99
N PRO A 182 0.36 26.85 -15.20
CA PRO A 182 1.74 26.97 -14.72
C PRO A 182 1.91 27.19 -13.21
N ASN A 183 0.85 27.17 -12.41
CA ASN A 183 0.88 27.65 -11.02
C ASN A 183 1.22 26.60 -9.96
N GLU A 184 1.67 25.38 -10.36
CA GLU A 184 1.80 24.28 -9.44
C GLU A 184 3.19 23.57 -9.44
N GLY A 185 4.19 24.28 -9.84
CA GLY A 185 5.55 23.74 -9.93
C GLY A 185 5.82 22.91 -11.20
N TRP A 186 4.77 22.34 -11.83
CA TRP A 186 4.84 21.60 -13.08
C TRP A 186 4.10 22.37 -14.18
N GLY A 187 4.82 22.71 -15.27
CA GLY A 187 4.20 23.19 -16.50
C GLY A 187 3.43 22.08 -17.23
N PRO A 188 2.76 22.38 -18.37
CA PRO A 188 2.14 21.36 -19.21
C PRO A 188 3.16 20.34 -19.74
N GLY A 189 2.71 19.10 -19.92
CA GLY A 189 3.51 18.03 -20.52
C GLY A 189 4.09 17.06 -19.51
N TRP A 190 5.16 16.39 -19.94
CA TRP A 190 5.87 15.37 -19.18
C TRP A 190 7.08 15.97 -18.45
N HIS A 191 7.21 15.63 -17.18
CA HIS A 191 8.36 15.99 -16.35
C HIS A 191 8.89 14.77 -15.65
N LYS A 192 10.20 14.58 -15.67
CA LYS A 192 10.89 13.49 -15.00
C LYS A 192 11.31 13.91 -13.60
N TYR A 193 11.11 13.04 -12.63
CA TYR A 193 11.72 13.20 -11.31
C TYR A 193 13.22 12.96 -11.42
N THR A 194 14.02 13.89 -10.93
CA THR A 194 15.46 13.74 -10.81
C THR A 194 15.88 13.30 -9.42
N ASN A 195 15.16 13.79 -8.43
CA ASN A 195 15.38 13.48 -7.04
C ASN A 195 14.05 13.05 -6.40
N GLU A 196 14.13 12.48 -5.22
CA GLU A 196 12.95 12.17 -4.41
C GLU A 196 12.04 13.39 -4.26
N LEU A 197 10.77 13.18 -4.48
CA LEU A 197 9.77 14.24 -4.48
C LEU A 197 8.45 13.75 -3.89
N ASN A 198 7.75 14.63 -3.20
CA ASN A 198 6.34 14.47 -2.85
C ASN A 198 5.51 15.43 -3.69
N ASP A 199 4.41 14.94 -4.24
CA ASP A 199 3.53 15.70 -5.12
C ASP A 199 2.07 15.64 -4.63
N VAL A 200 1.18 16.33 -5.34
CA VAL A 200 -0.25 16.40 -5.06
C VAL A 200 -1.06 15.98 -6.28
N LYS A 201 -2.21 15.38 -6.07
CA LYS A 201 -3.21 15.14 -7.12
C LYS A 201 -3.74 16.49 -7.61
N ASN A 202 -4.01 16.56 -8.90
CA ASN A 202 -4.64 17.74 -9.49
C ASN A 202 -5.59 17.32 -10.62
N SER A 203 -6.86 17.30 -10.32
CA SER A 203 -7.90 16.95 -11.30
C SER A 203 -8.08 18.03 -12.38
N ALA A 204 -7.81 19.29 -12.06
CA ALA A 204 -7.93 20.40 -13.03
C ALA A 204 -6.88 20.32 -14.15
N THR A 205 -5.78 19.63 -13.90
CA THR A 205 -4.68 19.44 -14.87
C THR A 205 -4.55 17.99 -15.33
N ASN A 206 -5.50 17.12 -14.99
CA ASN A 206 -5.46 15.69 -15.30
C ASN A 206 -4.12 15.06 -14.92
N ARG A 207 -3.56 15.44 -13.75
CA ARG A 207 -2.25 14.94 -13.31
C ARG A 207 -2.26 13.46 -13.13
N VAL A 208 -1.28 12.80 -13.75
CA VAL A 208 -1.02 11.37 -13.65
C VAL A 208 0.47 11.12 -13.57
N TRP A 209 0.85 9.94 -13.04
CA TRP A 209 2.25 9.54 -12.96
C TRP A 209 2.50 8.32 -13.84
N PHE A 210 3.74 8.16 -14.25
CA PHE A 210 4.20 7.02 -15.03
C PHE A 210 5.56 6.56 -14.50
N VAL A 211 5.63 5.33 -14.02
CA VAL A 211 6.89 4.68 -13.67
C VAL A 211 7.29 3.79 -14.83
N ARG A 212 8.50 3.98 -15.34
CA ARG A 212 8.95 3.37 -16.60
C ARG A 212 10.35 2.80 -16.48
N ASP A 213 10.55 1.59 -16.99
CA ASP A 213 11.87 1.05 -17.29
C ASP A 213 12.49 1.80 -18.47
N ASN A 214 13.68 2.36 -18.27
CA ASN A 214 14.31 3.20 -19.29
C ASN A 214 14.71 2.42 -20.57
N PRO A 215 15.32 1.22 -20.48
CA PRO A 215 15.70 0.44 -21.65
C PRO A 215 14.55 0.02 -22.56
N THR A 216 13.43 -0.41 -22.00
CA THR A 216 12.32 -0.96 -22.79
C THR A 216 11.23 0.08 -23.11
N GLY A 217 11.12 1.12 -22.30
CA GLY A 217 10.02 2.05 -22.35
C GLY A 217 8.70 1.51 -21.76
N HIS A 218 8.67 0.24 -21.33
CA HIS A 218 7.53 -0.35 -20.64
C HIS A 218 7.36 0.29 -19.25
N GLY A 219 6.15 0.27 -18.71
CA GLY A 219 5.91 0.90 -17.43
C GLY A 219 4.50 0.73 -16.90
N VAL A 220 4.19 1.51 -15.89
CA VAL A 220 2.87 1.57 -15.29
C VAL A 220 2.40 3.01 -15.15
N TRP A 221 1.18 3.24 -15.54
CA TRP A 221 0.47 4.48 -15.23
C TRP A 221 -0.10 4.37 -13.83
N VAL A 222 0.06 5.43 -13.03
CA VAL A 222 -0.66 5.62 -11.77
C VAL A 222 -1.58 6.81 -11.94
N ILE A 223 -2.87 6.54 -11.97
CA ILE A 223 -3.93 7.49 -12.26
C ILE A 223 -4.73 7.69 -10.96
N PRO A 224 -4.95 8.93 -10.50
CA PRO A 224 -5.77 9.20 -9.34
C PRO A 224 -7.15 8.56 -9.45
N GLY A 225 -7.60 7.95 -8.36
CA GLY A 225 -8.96 7.42 -8.23
C GLY A 225 -9.98 8.51 -7.87
N PRO A 226 -11.24 8.13 -7.68
CA PRO A 226 -12.31 9.06 -7.28
C PRO A 226 -12.25 9.38 -5.78
N ASP A 227 -11.09 9.67 -5.28
CA ASP A 227 -10.82 10.00 -3.89
C ASP A 227 -10.49 11.49 -3.75
N GLY A 228 -10.62 12.03 -2.54
CA GLY A 228 -10.32 13.42 -2.23
C GLY A 228 -8.87 13.81 -2.48
N THR A 229 -8.60 15.09 -2.40
CA THR A 229 -7.26 15.69 -2.50
C THR A 229 -6.67 15.92 -1.10
N THR A 230 -5.49 16.53 -1.05
CA THR A 230 -4.81 16.91 0.21
C THR A 230 -5.71 17.63 1.19
N ASP A 231 -5.48 17.41 2.46
CA ASP A 231 -6.10 18.12 3.57
C ASP A 231 -5.04 18.59 4.60
N SER A 232 -5.48 19.18 5.70
CA SER A 232 -4.57 19.69 6.74
C SER A 232 -3.76 18.59 7.44
N PHE A 233 -4.21 17.35 7.35
CA PHE A 233 -3.58 16.21 7.97
C PHE A 233 -2.66 15.44 7.02
N SER A 234 -2.99 15.40 5.75
CA SER A 234 -2.17 14.81 4.70
C SER A 234 -2.02 15.82 3.56
N THR A 235 -0.90 16.53 3.55
CA THR A 235 -0.63 17.65 2.63
C THR A 235 0.02 17.18 1.32
N LYS A 236 0.19 15.87 1.13
CA LYS A 236 0.76 15.26 -0.07
C LYS A 236 -0.02 14.01 -0.43
N ASP A 237 -0.19 13.78 -1.71
CA ASP A 237 -0.94 12.65 -2.27
C ASP A 237 -0.04 11.60 -2.91
N GLU A 238 1.21 11.95 -3.17
CA GLU A 238 2.17 11.09 -3.84
C GLU A 238 3.57 11.29 -3.26
N GLY A 239 4.41 10.27 -3.34
CA GLY A 239 5.83 10.33 -3.03
C GLY A 239 6.62 9.34 -3.89
N GLY A 240 7.53 9.89 -4.72
CA GLY A 240 8.51 9.12 -5.47
C GLY A 240 9.82 9.06 -4.72
N ARG A 241 10.37 7.85 -4.49
CA ARG A 241 11.57 7.63 -3.68
C ARG A 241 12.48 6.60 -4.26
N ARG A 242 13.74 6.66 -3.83
CA ARG A 242 14.65 5.54 -3.97
C ARG A 242 14.26 4.42 -3.00
N TYR A 243 14.34 3.17 -3.46
CA TYR A 243 14.12 2.01 -2.60
C TYR A 243 15.15 1.96 -1.47
N ARG A 244 14.65 1.66 -0.28
CA ARG A 244 15.44 1.37 0.91
C ARG A 244 14.82 0.14 1.58
N GLY A 245 15.60 -0.92 1.79
CA GLY A 245 15.10 -2.18 2.36
C GLY A 245 14.32 -2.04 3.66
N SER A 246 14.58 -0.98 4.44
CA SER A 246 13.83 -0.66 5.66
C SER A 246 12.35 -0.31 5.41
N GLU A 247 11.96 0.04 4.20
CA GLU A 247 10.59 0.36 3.82
C GLU A 247 9.72 -0.87 3.54
N ASP A 248 10.30 -2.06 3.47
CA ASP A 248 9.57 -3.31 3.30
C ASP A 248 8.76 -3.70 4.53
N GLU A 249 9.19 -3.22 5.69
CA GLU A 249 8.48 -3.47 6.92
C GLU A 249 7.34 -2.44 7.11
N PRO A 250 6.15 -2.91 7.49
CA PRO A 250 5.10 -2.00 7.90
C PRO A 250 5.60 -1.24 9.11
N TRP A 251 5.52 0.08 9.04
CA TRP A 251 5.76 0.89 10.21
C TRP A 251 7.21 1.27 10.58
N PRO A 252 8.17 1.29 9.66
CA PRO A 252 9.52 1.75 10.02
C PRO A 252 9.57 3.21 10.47
N PHE A 253 8.52 3.99 10.19
CA PHE A 253 8.53 5.45 10.27
C PHE A 253 7.50 6.04 11.23
N GLY A 254 6.84 5.20 12.03
CA GLY A 254 5.71 5.64 12.84
C GLY A 254 4.50 6.07 11.97
N ALA A 255 3.35 6.18 12.60
CA ALA A 255 2.07 6.44 11.94
C ALA A 255 2.01 7.73 11.12
N TRP A 256 2.98 8.62 11.25
CA TRP A 256 2.83 10.00 10.88
C TRP A 256 3.85 10.51 9.87
N GLY A 257 4.92 9.77 9.59
CA GLY A 257 6.10 10.35 8.96
C GLY A 257 6.52 9.80 7.60
N HIS A 258 5.77 8.87 6.99
CA HIS A 258 6.27 8.18 5.80
C HIS A 258 6.50 9.08 4.57
N LEU A 259 5.75 10.15 4.35
CA LEU A 259 6.05 11.14 3.30
C LEU A 259 7.14 12.15 3.71
N GLY A 260 7.52 12.22 4.97
CA GLY A 260 8.65 13.04 5.45
C GLY A 260 10.03 12.42 5.20
N TYR A 261 10.09 11.26 4.54
CA TYR A 261 11.33 10.49 4.34
C TYR A 261 12.11 10.83 3.08
N ASN A 262 11.67 11.80 2.31
CA ASN A 262 12.47 12.29 1.21
C ASN A 262 13.73 12.93 1.75
N ASN A 263 14.87 12.41 1.36
CA ASN A 263 16.20 12.93 1.72
C ASN A 263 16.91 13.58 0.53
N GLY A 264 16.24 13.65 -0.63
CA GLY A 264 16.76 14.27 -1.84
C GLY A 264 17.65 13.35 -2.67
N GLU A 265 17.60 12.02 -2.46
CA GLU A 265 18.37 11.08 -3.27
C GLU A 265 17.95 11.11 -4.74
N ASP A 266 18.92 10.84 -5.61
CA ASP A 266 18.70 10.66 -7.05
C ASP A 266 17.83 9.42 -7.31
N VAL A 267 16.75 9.60 -8.08
CA VAL A 267 15.81 8.55 -8.48
C VAL A 267 15.85 8.24 -9.98
N GLN A 268 16.84 8.77 -10.71
CA GLN A 268 16.97 8.53 -12.13
C GLN A 268 17.63 7.18 -12.40
N GLU A 269 16.91 6.28 -13.08
CA GLU A 269 17.41 4.93 -13.41
C GLU A 269 17.85 4.17 -12.15
N LYS A 270 16.97 4.17 -11.16
CA LYS A 270 17.19 3.53 -9.87
C LYS A 270 16.04 2.59 -9.55
N ASP A 271 16.27 1.81 -8.53
CA ASP A 271 15.24 1.10 -7.81
C ASP A 271 14.37 2.12 -7.06
N VAL A 272 13.09 2.24 -7.44
CA VAL A 272 12.20 3.29 -6.97
C VAL A 272 10.93 2.76 -6.33
N VAL A 273 10.50 3.44 -5.28
CA VAL A 273 9.23 3.17 -4.59
C VAL A 273 8.28 4.34 -4.81
N PHE A 274 7.09 4.02 -5.22
CA PHE A 274 6.00 4.96 -5.41
C PHE A 274 4.98 4.86 -4.28
N TRP A 275 4.69 5.99 -3.66
CA TRP A 275 3.64 6.11 -2.65
C TRP A 275 2.45 6.85 -3.21
N TYR A 276 1.25 6.34 -2.89
CA TYR A 276 -0.01 7.00 -3.22
C TYR A 276 -0.88 7.13 -1.98
N VAL A 277 -1.37 8.34 -1.72
CA VAL A 277 -2.27 8.62 -0.59
C VAL A 277 -3.66 8.88 -1.13
N ALA A 278 -4.61 8.10 -0.67
CA ALA A 278 -6.02 8.34 -0.93
C ALA A 278 -6.67 9.05 0.26
N HIS A 279 -7.76 9.77 0.00
CA HIS A 279 -8.53 10.50 1.00
C HIS A 279 -9.99 10.05 0.93
N LEU A 280 -10.38 9.15 1.83
CA LEU A 280 -11.74 8.66 1.93
C LEU A 280 -12.49 9.51 2.94
N HIS A 281 -13.33 10.39 2.44
CA HIS A 281 -14.22 11.19 3.26
C HIS A 281 -15.43 10.39 3.71
N HIS A 282 -15.84 10.56 4.97
CA HIS A 282 -17.04 10.00 5.53
C HIS A 282 -17.77 11.08 6.33
N GLU A 283 -18.98 11.42 5.91
CA GLU A 283 -19.86 12.34 6.61
C GLU A 283 -20.59 11.63 7.75
N ALA A 284 -20.55 12.20 8.94
CA ALA A 284 -21.28 11.64 10.09
C ALA A 284 -22.79 11.52 9.86
N ALA A 285 -23.36 12.44 9.07
CA ALA A 285 -24.76 12.45 8.72
C ALA A 285 -25.21 11.24 7.88
N GLU A 286 -24.30 10.56 7.18
CA GLU A 286 -24.60 9.35 6.40
C GLU A 286 -24.77 8.10 7.27
N GLY A 287 -24.37 8.19 8.55
CA GLY A 287 -24.45 7.09 9.49
C GLY A 287 -23.33 6.07 9.33
N SER A 288 -23.45 4.96 10.06
CA SER A 288 -22.39 3.95 10.15
C SER A 288 -22.45 2.85 9.08
N ASP A 289 -23.48 2.80 8.26
CA ASP A 289 -23.73 1.67 7.35
C ASP A 289 -23.37 1.93 5.88
N GLN A 290 -23.04 3.19 5.56
CA GLN A 290 -22.64 3.56 4.21
C GLN A 290 -21.20 3.10 3.91
N TRP A 291 -21.02 2.37 2.80
CA TRP A 291 -19.71 1.99 2.30
C TRP A 291 -19.13 3.07 1.38
N HIS A 292 -17.91 3.48 1.69
CA HIS A 292 -17.09 4.34 0.84
C HIS A 292 -15.85 3.58 0.39
N TRP A 293 -15.25 3.97 -0.72
CA TRP A 293 -14.04 3.35 -1.20
C TRP A 293 -13.13 4.36 -1.90
N VAL A 294 -11.82 4.06 -1.85
CA VAL A 294 -10.76 4.85 -2.49
C VAL A 294 -9.64 3.95 -2.97
N GLY A 295 -8.77 4.51 -3.79
CA GLY A 295 -7.53 3.91 -4.27
C GLY A 295 -7.24 4.30 -5.72
N PRO A 296 -5.98 4.26 -6.17
CA PRO A 296 -5.59 4.63 -7.51
C PRO A 296 -6.05 3.60 -8.55
N TYR A 297 -5.93 3.99 -9.81
CA TYR A 297 -5.93 3.08 -10.94
C TYR A 297 -4.48 2.92 -11.41
N VAL A 298 -4.05 1.69 -11.58
CA VAL A 298 -2.73 1.36 -12.11
C VAL A 298 -2.92 0.58 -13.41
N LEU A 299 -2.28 1.03 -14.48
CA LEU A 299 -2.37 0.39 -15.80
C LEU A 299 -0.98 0.03 -16.30
N VAL A 300 -0.76 -1.25 -16.58
CA VAL A 300 0.46 -1.72 -17.22
C VAL A 300 0.49 -1.25 -18.69
N HIS A 301 1.61 -0.63 -19.06
CA HIS A 301 1.90 -0.16 -20.40
C HIS A 301 3.10 -0.92 -20.98
N ARG A 302 2.97 -1.35 -22.26
CA ARG A 302 4.00 -2.11 -22.98
C ARG A 302 4.25 -1.56 -24.37
#